data_5645e9bc8bf2f027fb8ab317f50499da
#
_entry.id   5645e9bc8bf2f027fb8ab317f50499da
#
_cell.length_a   1.000
_cell.length_b   1.000
_cell.length_c   1.000
_cell.angle_alpha   90.00
_cell.angle_beta   90.00
_cell.angle_gamma   90.00
#
_symmetry.space_group_name_H-M   'P 1'
#
loop_
_entity.id
_entity.type
_entity.pdbx_description
1 polymer ?
#
loop_
_entity_poly.entity_id
_entity_poly.type
_entity_poly.pdbx_seq_one_letter_code
_entity_poly.pdbx_strand_id
1 'polypeptide(L)'
;IFTIVLVAISALPISASAQNDGKRALAVKLAQMQQKADGPGMTEQLTASAVQPLLAGWSQRLDEAVPPAKQKEVREKLDVELKRFTDSTQKAIDAQVAKAAEAALVPVFMEKLSEDEMKTVIAYMESPASAKFQALGPDAANAWAKRIIDATKPGVESSAKSFEAAASKIVNAAAGSNGGSSTNKK
;
A
#
# COMPACT_ATOMS: atom_id res chain seq x y z
N ILE A 1 32.91 60.68 44.88
CA ILE A 1 32.83 59.21 44.94
C ILE A 1 31.51 58.85 44.27
N PHE A 2 31.52 58.46 42.96
CA PHE A 2 30.35 57.99 42.21
C PHE A 2 30.37 56.45 42.19
N THR A 3 29.37 55.81 42.79
CA THR A 3 29.21 54.38 42.80
C THR A 3 28.32 54.00 41.59
N ILE A 4 28.89 53.32 40.60
CA ILE A 4 28.15 52.75 39.46
C ILE A 4 27.57 51.42 39.91
N VAL A 5 26.25 51.33 39.97
CA VAL A 5 25.54 50.09 40.20
C VAL A 5 25.34 49.42 38.86
N LEU A 6 26.04 48.31 38.64
CA LEU A 6 25.92 47.46 37.45
C LEU A 6 24.71 46.53 37.69
N VAL A 7 23.60 46.78 37.00
CA VAL A 7 22.43 45.92 36.97
C VAL A 7 22.71 44.81 35.93
N ALA A 8 23.01 43.60 36.36
CA ALA A 8 23.10 42.45 35.49
C ALA A 8 21.67 41.99 35.11
N ILE A 9 21.28 42.21 33.88
CA ILE A 9 20.04 41.67 33.31
C ILE A 9 20.31 40.22 32.95
N SER A 10 19.84 39.29 33.79
CA SER A 10 19.85 37.86 33.55
C SER A 10 18.80 37.56 32.47
N ALA A 11 19.19 37.41 31.22
CA ALA A 11 18.34 36.91 30.15
C ALA A 11 18.02 35.43 30.41
N LEU A 12 16.77 35.13 30.77
CA LEU A 12 16.26 33.79 31.02
C LEU A 12 16.17 33.02 29.69
N PRO A 13 16.58 31.73 29.64
CA PRO A 13 16.48 30.90 28.44
C PRO A 13 15.06 30.30 28.29
N ILE A 14 14.06 31.17 28.17
CA ILE A 14 12.64 30.74 28.01
C ILE A 14 12.31 30.39 26.54
N SER A 15 13.12 30.82 25.58
CA SER A 15 12.79 30.75 24.15
C SER A 15 12.95 29.36 23.52
N ALA A 16 13.90 28.56 23.97
CA ALA A 16 14.22 27.28 23.30
C ALA A 16 13.18 26.19 23.57
N SER A 17 12.63 26.12 24.77
CA SER A 17 11.59 25.13 25.12
C SER A 17 10.28 25.42 24.40
N ALA A 18 9.82 26.66 24.40
CA ALA A 18 8.57 27.04 23.75
C ALA A 18 8.62 26.86 22.23
N GLN A 19 9.78 27.11 21.61
CA GLN A 19 9.96 26.88 20.17
C GLN A 19 9.98 25.39 19.82
N ASN A 20 10.56 24.55 20.66
CA ASN A 20 10.56 23.09 20.48
C ASN A 20 9.14 22.51 20.64
N ASP A 21 8.36 23.01 21.60
CA ASP A 21 6.98 22.59 21.82
C ASP A 21 6.07 23.01 20.64
N GLY A 22 6.26 24.21 20.09
CA GLY A 22 5.57 24.67 18.89
C GLY A 22 5.86 23.82 17.67
N LYS A 23 7.14 23.55 17.42
CA LYS A 23 7.59 22.66 16.34
C LYS A 23 7.01 21.26 16.48
N ARG A 24 7.02 20.70 17.70
CA ARG A 24 6.45 19.38 17.99
C ARG A 24 4.95 19.34 17.74
N ALA A 25 4.21 20.36 18.12
CA ALA A 25 2.77 20.42 17.87
C ALA A 25 2.44 20.39 16.37
N LEU A 26 3.22 21.07 15.55
CA LEU A 26 3.09 21.03 14.09
C LEU A 26 3.44 19.65 13.53
N ALA A 27 4.50 19.02 14.04
CA ALA A 27 4.87 17.67 13.62
C ALA A 27 3.79 16.63 13.97
N VAL A 28 3.16 16.73 15.15
CA VAL A 28 2.02 15.90 15.53
C VAL A 28 0.83 16.12 14.60
N LYS A 29 0.48 17.39 14.34
CA LYS A 29 -0.61 17.73 13.41
C LYS A 29 -0.35 17.14 12.02
N LEU A 30 0.86 17.30 11.50
CA LEU A 30 1.24 16.77 10.20
C LEU A 30 1.17 15.23 10.17
N ALA A 31 1.64 14.55 11.22
CA ALA A 31 1.56 13.10 11.35
C ALA A 31 0.11 12.59 11.36
N GLN A 32 -0.79 13.30 12.06
CA GLN A 32 -2.22 12.97 12.07
C GLN A 32 -2.87 13.17 10.69
N MET A 33 -2.50 14.24 9.98
CA MET A 33 -3.00 14.49 8.62
C MET A 33 -2.53 13.41 7.65
N GLN A 34 -1.26 13.02 7.72
CA GLN A 34 -0.72 11.95 6.89
C GLN A 34 -1.34 10.60 7.24
N GLN A 35 -1.48 10.29 8.51
CA GLN A 35 -2.17 9.06 8.97
C GLN A 35 -3.61 8.99 8.42
N LYS A 36 -4.33 10.10 8.42
CA LYS A 36 -5.69 10.15 7.88
C LYS A 36 -5.73 9.94 6.36
N ALA A 37 -4.73 10.45 5.63
CA ALA A 37 -4.66 10.31 4.18
C ALA A 37 -4.20 8.91 3.75
N ASP A 38 -3.12 8.40 4.35
CA ASP A 38 -2.43 7.20 3.88
C ASP A 38 -2.76 5.95 4.69
N GLY A 39 -3.26 6.12 5.93
CA GLY A 39 -3.56 5.03 6.86
C GLY A 39 -4.50 3.96 6.29
N PRO A 40 -5.63 4.32 5.66
CA PRO A 40 -6.52 3.33 5.05
C PRO A 40 -5.84 2.46 3.99
N GLY A 41 -5.05 3.07 3.10
CA GLY A 41 -4.29 2.34 2.07
C GLY A 41 -3.23 1.43 2.67
N MET A 42 -2.54 1.89 3.72
CA MET A 42 -1.57 1.07 4.46
C MET A 42 -2.23 -0.13 5.15
N THR A 43 -3.38 0.08 5.78
CA THR A 43 -4.18 -0.99 6.40
C THR A 43 -4.57 -2.04 5.36
N GLU A 44 -5.08 -1.61 4.20
CA GLU A 44 -5.46 -2.50 3.10
C GLU A 44 -4.27 -3.30 2.58
N GLN A 45 -3.15 -2.64 2.29
CA GLN A 45 -1.94 -3.29 1.77
C GLN A 45 -1.38 -4.32 2.75
N LEU A 46 -1.28 -3.99 4.03
CA LEU A 46 -0.77 -4.90 5.06
C LEU A 46 -1.73 -6.07 5.28
N THR A 47 -3.03 -5.83 5.26
CA THR A 47 -4.05 -6.90 5.34
C THR A 47 -3.93 -7.84 4.14
N ALA A 48 -3.85 -7.31 2.94
CA ALA A 48 -3.66 -8.11 1.73
C ALA A 48 -2.39 -8.97 1.80
N SER A 49 -1.28 -8.39 2.28
CA SER A 49 -0.02 -9.11 2.45
C SER A 49 -0.11 -10.27 3.44
N ALA A 50 -0.95 -10.18 4.47
CA ALA A 50 -1.19 -11.25 5.42
C ALA A 50 -2.14 -12.33 4.88
N VAL A 51 -3.13 -11.95 4.06
CA VAL A 51 -4.19 -12.83 3.56
C VAL A 51 -3.76 -13.62 2.34
N GLN A 52 -3.04 -13.01 1.40
CA GLN A 52 -2.65 -13.62 0.12
C GLN A 52 -1.93 -14.97 0.25
N PRO A 53 -0.93 -15.15 1.13
CA PRO A 53 -0.26 -16.43 1.28
C PRO A 53 -1.19 -17.55 1.78
N LEU A 54 -2.14 -17.19 2.66
CA LEU A 54 -3.12 -18.15 3.18
C LEU A 54 -4.10 -18.59 2.09
N LEU A 55 -4.61 -17.62 1.31
CA LEU A 55 -5.50 -17.90 0.18
C LEU A 55 -4.84 -18.84 -0.83
N ALA A 56 -3.59 -18.54 -1.23
CA ALA A 56 -2.84 -19.37 -2.16
C ALA A 56 -2.59 -20.78 -1.62
N GLY A 57 -2.11 -20.88 -0.37
CA GLY A 57 -1.80 -22.17 0.27
C GLY A 57 -3.03 -23.05 0.47
N TRP A 58 -4.17 -22.48 0.87
CA TRP A 58 -5.39 -23.25 1.05
C TRP A 58 -6.08 -23.61 -0.25
N SER A 59 -5.98 -22.76 -1.30
CA SER A 59 -6.47 -23.11 -2.64
C SER A 59 -5.78 -24.36 -3.18
N GLN A 60 -4.44 -24.43 -3.08
CA GLN A 60 -3.68 -25.60 -3.50
C GLN A 60 -4.06 -26.85 -2.69
N ARG A 61 -4.14 -26.75 -1.35
CA ARG A 61 -4.54 -27.89 -0.50
C ARG A 61 -5.95 -28.38 -0.78
N LEU A 62 -6.86 -27.50 -1.13
CA LEU A 62 -8.23 -27.86 -1.52
C LEU A 62 -8.21 -28.74 -2.75
N ASP A 63 -7.44 -28.36 -3.77
CA ASP A 63 -7.36 -29.10 -5.02
C ASP A 63 -6.67 -30.47 -4.85
N GLU A 64 -5.67 -30.56 -3.96
CA GLU A 64 -4.92 -31.79 -3.71
C GLU A 64 -5.64 -32.80 -2.77
N ALA A 65 -6.34 -32.30 -1.73
CA ALA A 65 -6.83 -33.13 -0.64
C ALA A 65 -8.35 -33.42 -0.69
N VAL A 66 -9.13 -32.61 -1.46
CA VAL A 66 -10.59 -32.71 -1.47
C VAL A 66 -11.11 -33.21 -2.80
N PRO A 67 -11.90 -34.30 -2.82
CA PRO A 67 -12.54 -34.79 -4.04
C PRO A 67 -13.36 -33.69 -4.74
N PRO A 68 -13.36 -33.62 -6.09
CA PRO A 68 -14.03 -32.58 -6.85
C PRO A 68 -15.50 -32.33 -6.47
N ALA A 69 -16.23 -33.42 -6.18
CA ALA A 69 -17.65 -33.33 -5.78
C ALA A 69 -17.88 -32.58 -4.45
N LYS A 70 -16.86 -32.47 -3.58
CA LYS A 70 -16.96 -31.80 -2.27
C LYS A 70 -16.25 -30.41 -2.25
N GLN A 71 -15.48 -30.09 -3.27
CA GLN A 71 -14.67 -28.87 -3.28
C GLN A 71 -15.51 -27.60 -3.12
N LYS A 72 -16.68 -27.53 -3.74
CA LYS A 72 -17.56 -26.37 -3.62
C LYS A 72 -17.99 -26.13 -2.17
N GLU A 73 -18.50 -27.15 -1.49
CA GLU A 73 -18.93 -27.03 -0.08
C GLU A 73 -17.78 -26.66 0.85
N VAL A 74 -16.61 -27.27 0.64
CA VAL A 74 -15.43 -26.98 1.47
C VAL A 74 -14.94 -25.55 1.20
N ARG A 75 -14.93 -25.09 -0.05
CA ARG A 75 -14.57 -23.72 -0.42
C ARG A 75 -15.46 -22.71 0.27
N GLU A 76 -16.78 -22.89 0.24
CA GLU A 76 -17.73 -22.00 0.90
C GLU A 76 -17.45 -21.89 2.42
N LYS A 77 -17.09 -22.98 3.07
CA LYS A 77 -16.69 -22.98 4.49
C LYS A 77 -15.37 -22.27 4.74
N LEU A 78 -14.38 -22.51 3.87
CA LEU A 78 -13.07 -21.82 3.94
C LEU A 78 -13.22 -20.32 3.71
N ASP A 79 -14.08 -19.89 2.80
CA ASP A 79 -14.34 -18.47 2.52
C ASP A 79 -14.89 -17.74 3.76
N VAL A 80 -15.76 -18.40 4.55
CA VAL A 80 -16.27 -17.83 5.81
C VAL A 80 -15.15 -17.63 6.82
N GLU A 81 -14.26 -18.63 7.00
CA GLU A 81 -13.13 -18.51 7.93
C GLU A 81 -12.07 -17.52 7.44
N LEU A 82 -11.82 -17.48 6.13
CA LEU A 82 -10.91 -16.52 5.52
C LEU A 82 -11.43 -15.08 5.71
N LYS A 83 -12.74 -14.88 5.52
CA LYS A 83 -13.35 -13.57 5.78
C LYS A 83 -13.19 -13.17 7.25
N ARG A 84 -13.46 -14.08 8.19
CA ARG A 84 -13.29 -13.82 9.63
C ARG A 84 -11.83 -13.44 9.96
N PHE A 85 -10.87 -14.19 9.40
CA PHE A 85 -9.45 -13.88 9.56
C PHE A 85 -9.11 -12.52 8.98
N THR A 86 -9.58 -12.20 7.77
CA THR A 86 -9.36 -10.91 7.10
C THR A 86 -9.90 -9.76 7.95
N ASP A 87 -11.16 -9.84 8.38
CA ASP A 87 -11.80 -8.79 9.19
C ASP A 87 -11.06 -8.57 10.51
N SER A 88 -10.62 -9.64 11.19
CA SER A 88 -9.88 -9.54 12.45
C SER A 88 -8.47 -8.97 12.24
N THR A 89 -7.80 -9.36 11.18
CA THR A 89 -6.46 -8.89 10.82
C THR A 89 -6.50 -7.40 10.44
N GLN A 90 -7.46 -7.01 9.61
CA GLN A 90 -7.67 -5.61 9.22
C GLN A 90 -7.89 -4.73 10.45
N LYS A 91 -8.76 -5.15 11.37
CA LYS A 91 -9.03 -4.41 12.61
C LYS A 91 -7.77 -4.28 13.49
N ALA A 92 -6.98 -5.34 13.61
CA ALA A 92 -5.75 -5.32 14.39
C ALA A 92 -4.70 -4.39 13.78
N ILE A 93 -4.53 -4.43 12.44
CA ILE A 93 -3.61 -3.56 11.72
C ILE A 93 -4.05 -2.10 11.83
N ASP A 94 -5.32 -1.80 11.57
CA ASP A 94 -5.87 -0.44 11.63
C ASP A 94 -5.62 0.22 12.99
N ALA A 95 -5.83 -0.53 14.07
CA ALA A 95 -5.55 -0.05 15.42
C ALA A 95 -4.06 0.25 15.67
N GLN A 96 -3.14 -0.43 14.97
CA GLN A 96 -1.70 -0.19 15.08
C GLN A 96 -1.22 0.93 14.15
N VAL A 97 -1.80 1.06 12.95
CA VAL A 97 -1.47 2.15 12.01
C VAL A 97 -1.64 3.51 12.68
N ALA A 98 -2.76 3.74 13.37
CA ALA A 98 -3.00 4.98 14.08
C ALA A 98 -1.97 5.27 15.20
N LYS A 99 -1.60 4.24 15.99
CA LYS A 99 -0.62 4.39 17.08
C LYS A 99 0.80 4.57 16.57
N ALA A 100 1.17 3.82 15.52
CA ALA A 100 2.50 3.84 14.95
C ALA A 100 2.78 5.15 14.20
N ALA A 101 1.77 5.78 13.61
CA ALA A 101 1.94 7.00 12.83
C ALA A 101 2.59 8.12 13.64
N GLU A 102 2.07 8.44 14.81
CA GLU A 102 2.64 9.50 15.66
C GLU A 102 4.06 9.14 16.12
N ALA A 103 4.25 7.92 16.60
CA ALA A 103 5.54 7.46 17.11
C ALA A 103 6.64 7.44 16.04
N ALA A 104 6.29 7.11 14.80
CA ALA A 104 7.24 7.03 13.69
C ALA A 104 7.43 8.36 12.97
N LEU A 105 6.35 9.09 12.68
CA LEU A 105 6.40 10.26 11.81
C LEU A 105 6.86 11.53 12.54
N VAL A 106 6.45 11.72 13.80
CA VAL A 106 6.81 12.93 14.55
C VAL A 106 8.32 13.13 14.66
N PRO A 107 9.13 12.13 15.06
CA PRO A 107 10.59 12.28 15.09
C PRO A 107 11.18 12.62 13.72
N VAL A 108 10.68 12.01 12.65
CA VAL A 108 11.12 12.26 11.27
C VAL A 108 10.83 13.71 10.86
N PHE A 109 9.63 14.21 11.12
CA PHE A 109 9.27 15.59 10.78
C PHE A 109 10.03 16.60 11.63
N MET A 110 10.24 16.32 12.90
CA MET A 110 11.05 17.15 13.78
C MET A 110 12.51 17.25 13.31
N GLU A 111 13.06 16.18 12.77
CA GLU A 111 14.43 16.15 12.27
C GLU A 111 14.56 16.82 10.90
N LYS A 112 13.65 16.52 9.98
CA LYS A 112 13.81 16.82 8.55
C LYS A 112 13.17 18.14 8.11
N LEU A 113 12.19 18.66 8.86
CA LEU A 113 11.46 19.88 8.49
C LEU A 113 11.69 20.99 9.52
N SER A 114 11.80 22.19 9.04
CA SER A 114 11.69 23.41 9.86
C SER A 114 10.23 23.66 10.24
N GLU A 115 10.02 24.54 11.22
CA GLU A 115 8.68 24.95 11.63
C GLU A 115 7.88 25.59 10.49
N ASP A 116 8.53 26.45 9.68
CA ASP A 116 7.88 27.14 8.57
C ASP A 116 7.57 26.21 7.39
N GLU A 117 8.42 25.22 7.14
CA GLU A 117 8.12 24.18 6.15
C GLU A 117 6.91 23.35 6.57
N MET A 118 6.81 22.94 7.85
CA MET A 118 5.63 22.24 8.34
C MET A 118 4.35 23.09 8.25
N LYS A 119 4.40 24.37 8.58
CA LYS A 119 3.27 25.29 8.40
C LYS A 119 2.83 25.36 6.94
N THR A 120 3.78 25.45 6.03
CA THR A 120 3.52 25.50 4.58
C THR A 120 2.84 24.23 4.08
N VAL A 121 3.35 23.05 4.47
CA VAL A 121 2.76 21.76 4.10
C VAL A 121 1.36 21.61 4.66
N ILE A 122 1.16 21.94 5.93
CA ILE A 122 -0.15 21.89 6.58
C ILE A 122 -1.14 22.79 5.87
N ALA A 123 -0.75 24.03 5.59
CA ALA A 123 -1.60 25.00 4.89
C ALA A 123 -2.02 24.51 3.50
N TYR A 124 -1.09 23.88 2.77
CA TYR A 124 -1.42 23.22 1.50
C TYR A 124 -2.41 22.08 1.68
N MET A 125 -2.15 21.16 2.59
CA MET A 125 -3.01 19.98 2.84
C MET A 125 -4.43 20.38 3.29
N GLU A 126 -4.57 21.48 4.04
CA GLU A 126 -5.86 22.01 4.49
C GLU A 126 -6.55 22.89 3.43
N SER A 127 -5.89 23.19 2.31
CA SER A 127 -6.45 24.06 1.29
C SER A 127 -7.59 23.42 0.48
N PRO A 128 -8.59 24.19 0.05
CA PRO A 128 -9.62 23.71 -0.86
C PRO A 128 -9.06 23.16 -2.18
N ALA A 129 -7.93 23.70 -2.64
CA ALA A 129 -7.25 23.26 -3.86
C ALA A 129 -6.69 21.83 -3.69
N SER A 130 -6.07 21.52 -2.54
CA SER A 130 -5.60 20.18 -2.20
C SER A 130 -6.75 19.18 -2.15
N ALA A 131 -7.83 19.52 -1.45
CA ALA A 131 -9.01 18.65 -1.37
C ALA A 131 -9.61 18.36 -2.76
N LYS A 132 -9.72 19.38 -3.60
CA LYS A 132 -10.20 19.22 -4.99
C LYS A 132 -9.27 18.35 -5.83
N PHE A 133 -7.95 18.56 -5.70
CA PHE A 133 -6.95 17.76 -6.42
C PHE A 133 -7.02 16.27 -6.02
N GLN A 134 -7.10 15.97 -4.73
CA GLN A 134 -7.23 14.60 -4.23
C GLN A 134 -8.53 13.94 -4.70
N ALA A 135 -9.65 14.68 -4.69
CA ALA A 135 -10.93 14.16 -5.17
C ALA A 135 -10.93 13.82 -6.67
N LEU A 136 -10.08 14.46 -7.48
CA LEU A 136 -9.93 14.18 -8.90
C LEU A 136 -9.03 12.95 -9.18
N GLY A 137 -8.30 12.45 -8.19
CA GLY A 137 -7.32 11.36 -8.36
C GLY A 137 -7.89 10.11 -9.05
N PRO A 138 -9.03 9.54 -8.59
CA PRO A 138 -9.64 8.38 -9.22
C PRO A 138 -10.03 8.61 -10.69
N ASP A 139 -10.65 9.75 -10.99
CA ASP A 139 -11.09 10.07 -12.35
C ASP A 139 -9.89 10.28 -13.29
N ALA A 140 -8.86 10.98 -12.80
CA ALA A 140 -7.63 11.19 -13.55
C ALA A 140 -6.90 9.85 -13.82
N ALA A 141 -6.82 8.98 -12.82
CA ALA A 141 -6.22 7.65 -12.96
C ALA A 141 -6.99 6.77 -13.96
N ASN A 142 -8.32 6.77 -13.90
CA ASN A 142 -9.17 6.04 -14.83
C ASN A 142 -9.04 6.55 -16.26
N ALA A 143 -9.03 7.87 -16.46
CA ALA A 143 -8.83 8.48 -17.77
C ALA A 143 -7.46 8.14 -18.35
N TRP A 144 -6.41 8.15 -17.52
CA TRP A 144 -5.06 7.78 -17.92
C TRP A 144 -4.96 6.29 -18.26
N ALA A 145 -5.47 5.40 -17.39
CA ALA A 145 -5.48 3.96 -17.66
C ALA A 145 -6.23 3.62 -18.95
N LYS A 146 -7.39 4.22 -19.16
CA LYS A 146 -8.14 4.06 -20.43
C LYS A 146 -7.30 4.44 -21.64
N ARG A 147 -6.59 5.57 -21.58
CA ARG A 147 -5.74 6.03 -22.68
C ARG A 147 -4.59 5.06 -22.98
N ILE A 148 -3.99 4.48 -21.94
CA ILE A 148 -2.94 3.46 -22.09
C ILE A 148 -3.52 2.21 -22.74
N ILE A 149 -4.64 1.70 -22.27
CA ILE A 149 -5.31 0.50 -22.80
C ILE A 149 -5.64 0.71 -24.29
N ASP A 150 -6.29 1.81 -24.62
CA ASP A 150 -6.67 2.11 -26.00
C ASP A 150 -5.45 2.19 -26.94
N ALA A 151 -4.35 2.78 -26.48
CA ALA A 151 -3.12 2.92 -27.25
C ALA A 151 -2.33 1.60 -27.40
N THR A 152 -2.38 0.73 -26.41
CA THR A 152 -1.59 -0.53 -26.39
C THR A 152 -2.35 -1.72 -26.95
N LYS A 153 -3.68 -1.67 -27.02
CA LYS A 153 -4.54 -2.77 -27.46
C LYS A 153 -4.08 -3.45 -28.75
N PRO A 154 -3.79 -2.75 -29.87
CA PRO A 154 -3.36 -3.40 -31.11
C PRO A 154 -2.05 -4.18 -30.96
N GLY A 155 -1.09 -3.62 -30.21
CA GLY A 155 0.19 -4.26 -29.93
C GLY A 155 0.06 -5.52 -29.07
N VAL A 156 -0.77 -5.45 -28.02
CA VAL A 156 -1.05 -6.59 -27.14
C VAL A 156 -1.75 -7.72 -27.90
N GLU A 157 -2.75 -7.41 -28.74
CA GLU A 157 -3.44 -8.39 -29.59
C GLU A 157 -2.49 -9.07 -30.59
N SER A 158 -1.59 -8.29 -31.21
CA SER A 158 -0.57 -8.85 -32.10
C SER A 158 0.40 -9.78 -31.39
N SER A 159 0.85 -9.37 -30.19
CA SER A 159 1.75 -10.18 -29.37
C SER A 159 1.09 -11.47 -28.88
N ALA A 160 -0.19 -11.41 -28.49
CA ALA A 160 -0.96 -12.58 -28.09
C ALA A 160 -1.09 -13.60 -29.24
N LYS A 161 -1.42 -13.15 -30.47
CA LYS A 161 -1.47 -14.02 -31.64
C LYS A 161 -0.12 -14.68 -31.93
N SER A 162 0.97 -13.93 -31.83
CA SER A 162 2.32 -14.45 -31.99
C SER A 162 2.68 -15.51 -30.95
N PHE A 163 2.31 -15.25 -29.71
CA PHE A 163 2.50 -16.22 -28.61
C PHE A 163 1.69 -17.49 -28.84
N GLU A 164 0.41 -17.40 -29.19
CA GLU A 164 -0.44 -18.57 -29.46
C GLU A 164 0.11 -19.43 -30.61
N ALA A 165 0.59 -18.80 -31.67
CA ALA A 165 1.21 -19.52 -32.80
C ALA A 165 2.50 -20.24 -32.35
N ALA A 166 3.33 -19.63 -31.53
CA ALA A 166 4.54 -20.23 -31.02
C ALA A 166 4.24 -21.36 -30.04
N ALA A 167 3.32 -21.13 -29.10
CA ALA A 167 2.88 -22.12 -28.10
C ALA A 167 2.27 -23.37 -28.77
N SER A 168 1.41 -23.17 -29.78
CA SER A 168 0.84 -24.28 -30.54
C SER A 168 1.91 -25.13 -31.22
N LYS A 169 2.94 -24.50 -31.82
CA LYS A 169 4.06 -25.24 -32.40
C LYS A 169 4.82 -26.08 -31.39
N ILE A 170 5.10 -25.50 -30.23
CA ILE A 170 5.81 -26.21 -29.14
C ILE A 170 5.00 -27.41 -28.65
N VAL A 171 3.70 -27.22 -28.38
CA VAL A 171 2.82 -28.27 -27.90
C VAL A 171 2.68 -29.39 -28.93
N ASN A 172 2.45 -29.06 -30.20
CA ASN A 172 2.32 -30.04 -31.29
C ASN A 172 3.62 -30.83 -31.54
N ALA A 173 4.78 -30.21 -31.44
CA ALA A 173 6.07 -30.88 -31.55
C ALA A 173 6.26 -31.89 -30.42
N ALA A 174 5.87 -31.56 -29.18
CA ALA A 174 5.94 -32.47 -28.03
C ALA A 174 4.93 -33.63 -28.15
N ALA A 175 3.72 -33.37 -28.62
CA ALA A 175 2.70 -34.39 -28.84
C ALA A 175 3.08 -35.38 -29.97
N GLY A 176 3.68 -34.87 -31.06
CA GLY A 176 4.15 -35.71 -32.18
C GLY A 176 5.34 -36.62 -31.85
N SER A 177 6.17 -36.25 -30.88
CA SER A 177 7.30 -37.08 -30.43
C SER A 177 6.91 -38.31 -29.62
N ASN A 178 5.71 -38.35 -29.04
CA ASN A 178 5.20 -39.50 -28.26
C ASN A 178 4.50 -40.59 -29.13
N GLY A 179 4.28 -40.34 -30.41
CA GLY A 179 3.61 -41.28 -31.34
C GLY A 179 4.53 -42.24 -32.08
N GLY A 180 5.85 -42.19 -31.85
CA GLY A 180 6.83 -42.90 -32.68
C GLY A 180 7.47 -44.18 -32.12
N SER A 181 6.98 -44.72 -30.99
CA SER A 181 7.61 -45.91 -30.37
C SER A 181 6.65 -47.03 -30.07
N SER A 182 5.92 -47.50 -31.09
CA SER A 182 5.20 -48.82 -30.98
C SER A 182 4.92 -49.39 -32.34
N THR A 183 5.93 -50.00 -32.96
CA THR A 183 5.81 -51.17 -33.86
C THR A 183 7.17 -51.57 -34.39
N ASN A 184 7.81 -52.56 -33.78
CA ASN A 184 8.39 -53.70 -34.44
C ASN A 184 8.98 -54.73 -33.45
N LYS A 185 8.22 -55.77 -33.16
CA LYS A 185 8.80 -57.10 -32.82
C LYS A 185 7.98 -58.17 -33.52
N LYS A 186 8.52 -58.60 -34.62
CA LYS A 186 8.30 -59.96 -35.12
C LYS A 186 9.20 -60.90 -34.36
#